data_673dfb67eb97c3957747a008d14b8f54
#
_entry.id   673dfb67eb97c3957747a008d14b8f54
#
_cell.length_a   1.000
_cell.length_b   1.000
_cell.length_c   1.000
_cell.angle_alpha   90.00
_cell.angle_beta   90.00
_cell.angle_gamma   90.00
#
_symmetry.space_group_name_H-M   'P 1'
#
loop_
_entity.id
_entity.type
_entity.pdbx_description
1 polymer ?
#
loop_
_entity_poly.entity_id
_entity_poly.type
_entity_poly.pdbx_seq_one_letter_code
_entity_poly.pdbx_strand_id
1 'polypeptide(L)'
;MKRKRIVSVMLVAAMAATLFAGCGKNGGNDNGSTQGGSASNDGKIKEFTAFFAVPGSEINDDNEVQQIIAEKTGVKVKETWLTGQTAEEAVGTLVAGDEYPDFICGGNGMPQLYDAGALVALDDYIDKYPNIKNYFTEQEWDQLRQDDGHIYWIPQFSNIKGEEKTCTHNDEAFWIQARVLEWANYPEIKTMDDYFKLIEDYNAANPTMEDGTENIPYTILCEDWRYFCLENAPQFLDGYPNDGSCMVDPDTLKVMDYNTSDTAVKYFKKLNEEYQKGIVDPESFTQTYDEYIAKLSSGRVLGMIDQWWDFANTAGDAIKSAGLDAQGCDYIPVPVTIDGRKNQWHNSGGVLNSGDGLAITKDCDDVEAALQFVDDLLSEEIHNLRFWGVEGEDYQVGDDGLFYRTKEQRAKAAETDYKASHACSYSYFPQYDGTCDDGLNATKPSGQAKEFFDGLNDDVKKAFEAYGVETYVEMLGTNEAPGAWYPMWSFSNNFTTDTEGGMAWTKIGEVKHEQLPQVVMAKDFDKAWKTYMDAYKACNPDAFLSELQAELDKRMKDAAKYE
;
A
#
# COMPACT_ATOMS: atom_id res chain seq x y z
N MET A 1 54.34 17.20 0.19
CA MET A 1 55.01 15.90 -0.10
C MET A 1 54.01 14.97 -0.77
N LYS A 2 54.19 14.73 -2.04
CA LYS A 2 54.12 13.50 -2.86
C LYS A 2 53.01 12.48 -2.50
N ARG A 3 51.96 12.42 -3.33
CA ARG A 3 51.63 11.41 -4.36
C ARG A 3 51.58 9.95 -3.87
N LYS A 4 50.41 9.32 -4.00
CA LYS A 4 50.26 8.12 -4.89
C LYS A 4 48.80 7.95 -5.29
N ARG A 5 48.55 8.12 -6.59
CA ARG A 5 47.42 7.56 -7.33
C ARG A 5 47.70 6.06 -7.54
N ILE A 6 46.72 5.21 -7.42
CA ILE A 6 46.72 3.90 -8.06
C ILE A 6 45.39 3.78 -8.83
N VAL A 7 45.58 3.72 -10.12
CA VAL A 7 44.68 3.38 -11.19
C VAL A 7 44.52 1.85 -11.16
N SER A 8 43.30 1.33 -11.26
CA SER A 8 43.12 -0.03 -11.77
C SER A 8 42.01 0.01 -12.82
N VAL A 9 42.45 -0.22 -14.02
CA VAL A 9 41.73 -0.30 -15.27
C VAL A 9 41.55 -1.78 -15.61
N MET A 10 40.37 -2.11 -16.11
CA MET A 10 39.97 -3.24 -16.97
C MET A 10 40.24 -4.68 -16.50
N LEU A 11 39.15 -5.47 -16.55
CA LEU A 11 39.18 -6.74 -17.25
C LEU A 11 37.82 -6.96 -17.93
N VAL A 12 37.77 -6.70 -19.23
CA VAL A 12 36.81 -7.22 -20.20
C VAL A 12 37.50 -8.39 -20.90
N ALA A 13 36.89 -9.55 -20.88
CA ALA A 13 37.11 -10.64 -21.84
C ALA A 13 35.93 -11.63 -21.65
N ALA A 14 34.89 -11.61 -22.48
CA ALA A 14 34.79 -12.33 -23.75
C ALA A 14 35.04 -13.84 -23.60
N MET A 15 33.95 -14.62 -23.60
CA MET A 15 33.97 -15.97 -24.16
C MET A 15 32.74 -16.17 -25.05
N ALA A 16 33.03 -16.21 -26.34
CA ALA A 16 32.09 -16.57 -27.37
C ALA A 16 32.17 -18.07 -27.71
N ALA A 17 31.01 -18.61 -27.99
CA ALA A 17 30.70 -19.66 -28.94
C ALA A 17 31.32 -21.07 -28.77
N THR A 18 30.42 -22.05 -28.69
CA THR A 18 30.52 -23.23 -29.53
C THR A 18 29.13 -23.71 -29.98
N LEU A 19 28.94 -23.61 -31.28
CA LEU A 19 27.89 -24.27 -32.08
C LEU A 19 28.21 -25.76 -32.25
N PHE A 20 27.17 -26.60 -32.36
CA PHE A 20 26.96 -27.62 -33.41
C PHE A 20 25.82 -28.53 -32.95
N ALA A 21 24.65 -28.47 -33.55
CA ALA A 21 24.18 -29.13 -34.78
C ALA A 21 23.99 -30.64 -34.63
N GLY A 22 22.77 -31.08 -34.69
CA GLY A 22 22.37 -32.46 -34.87
C GLY A 22 20.96 -32.55 -35.46
N CYS A 23 20.87 -32.63 -36.80
CA CYS A 23 19.66 -32.93 -37.55
C CYS A 23 19.22 -34.39 -37.33
N GLY A 24 17.90 -34.61 -37.24
CA GLY A 24 17.28 -35.93 -37.41
C GLY A 24 15.81 -35.78 -37.81
N LYS A 25 15.56 -36.02 -39.09
CA LYS A 25 14.25 -36.03 -39.76
C LYS A 25 13.55 -37.37 -39.57
N ASN A 26 12.22 -37.36 -39.39
CA ASN A 26 11.16 -38.15 -40.04
C ASN A 26 9.88 -38.00 -39.24
N GLY A 27 8.72 -37.62 -39.71
CA GLY A 27 8.01 -37.92 -40.96
C GLY A 27 6.77 -38.78 -40.64
N GLY A 28 5.54 -38.22 -40.82
CA GLY A 28 4.32 -39.04 -40.97
C GLY A 28 3.13 -38.59 -40.11
N ASN A 29 2.33 -37.73 -40.58
CA ASN A 29 0.93 -37.81 -41.10
C ASN A 29 -0.23 -38.12 -40.13
N ASP A 30 -1.08 -37.09 -40.04
CA ASP A 30 -2.55 -37.01 -40.16
C ASP A 30 -3.51 -37.46 -39.05
N ASN A 31 -4.28 -36.51 -38.77
CA ASN A 31 -5.74 -36.37 -38.63
C ASN A 31 -6.31 -35.91 -37.28
N GLY A 32 -6.64 -34.64 -37.24
CA GLY A 32 -7.94 -34.05 -37.02
C GLY A 32 -8.73 -34.36 -35.74
N SER A 33 -8.78 -33.37 -34.86
CA SER A 33 -10.06 -32.79 -34.43
C SER A 33 -9.83 -31.57 -33.53
N THR A 34 -10.58 -30.55 -33.82
CA THR A 34 -10.78 -29.27 -33.10
C THR A 34 -11.05 -29.42 -31.63
N GLN A 35 -10.28 -28.69 -30.79
CA GLN A 35 -10.81 -27.91 -29.66
C GLN A 35 -9.68 -27.12 -28.96
N GLY A 36 -9.96 -25.86 -28.65
CA GLY A 36 -9.32 -25.07 -27.57
C GLY A 36 -7.86 -24.72 -27.80
N GLY A 37 -7.59 -23.48 -28.16
CA GLY A 37 -6.24 -22.98 -28.29
C GLY A 37 -5.50 -22.96 -26.93
N SER A 38 -4.76 -24.02 -26.67
CA SER A 38 -3.60 -23.99 -25.79
C SER A 38 -2.42 -23.62 -26.69
N ALA A 39 -1.77 -22.52 -26.42
CA ALA A 39 -0.51 -22.15 -27.02
C ALA A 39 0.45 -23.34 -26.86
N SER A 40 0.99 -23.87 -27.93
CA SER A 40 2.00 -24.92 -27.89
C SER A 40 3.29 -24.35 -27.33
N ASN A 41 3.46 -24.47 -26.02
CA ASN A 41 4.69 -24.17 -25.32
C ASN A 41 5.75 -25.20 -25.82
N ASP A 42 6.81 -24.75 -26.47
CA ASP A 42 7.92 -25.61 -26.91
C ASP A 42 8.85 -25.99 -25.73
N GLY A 43 8.37 -25.85 -24.49
CA GLY A 43 9.05 -26.26 -23.27
C GLY A 43 10.08 -25.25 -22.74
N LYS A 44 10.11 -24.05 -23.29
CA LYS A 44 10.93 -22.95 -22.78
C LYS A 44 10.09 -21.99 -21.97
N ILE A 45 10.50 -21.74 -20.73
CA ILE A 45 9.97 -20.67 -19.91
C ILE A 45 10.44 -19.33 -20.50
N LYS A 46 9.50 -18.44 -20.78
CA LYS A 46 9.77 -17.07 -21.23
C LYS A 46 10.05 -16.20 -19.99
N GLU A 47 11.10 -15.39 -20.03
CA GLU A 47 11.43 -14.46 -18.97
C GLU A 47 11.10 -13.03 -19.40
N PHE A 48 10.32 -12.34 -18.58
CA PHE A 48 10.06 -10.91 -18.67
C PHE A 48 10.77 -10.17 -17.55
N THR A 49 10.99 -8.88 -17.74
CA THR A 49 11.54 -7.96 -16.75
C THR A 49 10.46 -7.04 -16.21
N ALA A 50 10.56 -6.67 -14.94
CA ALA A 50 9.66 -5.71 -14.31
C ALA A 50 10.43 -4.70 -13.44
N PHE A 51 9.97 -3.46 -13.40
CA PHE A 51 10.42 -2.45 -12.46
C PHE A 51 9.23 -1.85 -11.71
N PHE A 52 9.36 -1.83 -10.38
CA PHE A 52 8.37 -1.23 -9.48
C PHE A 52 9.02 -0.06 -8.75
N ALA A 53 8.44 1.14 -8.91
CA ALA A 53 8.97 2.38 -8.35
C ALA A 53 8.66 2.55 -6.85
N VAL A 54 8.82 1.46 -6.09
CA VAL A 54 8.70 1.35 -4.64
C VAL A 54 9.78 0.43 -4.09
N PRO A 55 10.17 0.54 -2.82
CA PRO A 55 11.02 -0.43 -2.16
C PRO A 55 10.38 -1.82 -2.14
N GLY A 56 11.15 -2.86 -2.37
CA GLY A 56 10.67 -4.24 -2.36
C GLY A 56 11.78 -5.24 -2.08
N SER A 57 11.43 -6.51 -2.09
CA SER A 57 12.34 -7.62 -1.84
C SER A 57 12.56 -8.45 -3.09
N GLU A 58 13.81 -8.85 -3.32
CA GLU A 58 14.15 -9.76 -4.42
C GLU A 58 13.63 -11.17 -4.12
N ILE A 59 13.18 -11.85 -5.18
CA ILE A 59 12.83 -13.26 -5.19
C ILE A 59 14.06 -14.02 -5.67
N ASN A 60 14.43 -15.10 -4.97
CA ASN A 60 15.55 -15.94 -5.39
C ASN A 60 15.26 -16.63 -6.72
N ASP A 61 16.28 -16.82 -7.54
CA ASP A 61 16.14 -17.48 -8.86
C ASP A 61 15.61 -18.94 -8.77
N ASP A 62 15.79 -19.59 -7.62
CA ASP A 62 15.34 -20.94 -7.30
C ASP A 62 14.06 -21.00 -6.45
N ASN A 63 13.32 -19.88 -6.34
CA ASN A 63 12.08 -19.79 -5.58
C ASN A 63 11.05 -20.82 -6.06
N GLU A 64 10.54 -21.64 -5.14
CA GLU A 64 9.73 -22.82 -5.46
C GLU A 64 8.36 -22.46 -6.06
N VAL A 65 7.61 -21.56 -5.43
CA VAL A 65 6.29 -21.12 -5.94
C VAL A 65 6.44 -20.40 -7.28
N GLN A 66 7.50 -19.59 -7.46
CA GLN A 66 7.78 -18.96 -8.76
C GLN A 66 8.00 -20.01 -9.85
N GLN A 67 8.72 -21.09 -9.55
CA GLN A 67 8.93 -22.17 -10.53
C GLN A 67 7.63 -22.91 -10.86
N ILE A 68 6.78 -23.18 -9.86
CA ILE A 68 5.46 -23.79 -10.06
C ILE A 68 4.59 -22.89 -10.97
N ILE A 69 4.57 -21.59 -10.70
CA ILE A 69 3.85 -20.61 -11.54
C ILE A 69 4.43 -20.63 -12.96
N ALA A 70 5.76 -20.59 -13.09
CA ALA A 70 6.41 -20.59 -14.39
C ALA A 70 6.14 -21.89 -15.20
N GLU A 71 6.07 -23.06 -14.54
CA GLU A 71 5.68 -24.31 -15.20
C GLU A 71 4.23 -24.30 -15.69
N LYS A 72 3.32 -23.67 -14.94
CA LYS A 72 1.90 -23.59 -15.29
C LYS A 72 1.62 -22.55 -16.38
N THR A 73 2.28 -21.40 -16.32
CA THR A 73 2.04 -20.27 -17.22
C THR A 73 3.00 -20.21 -18.43
N GLY A 74 4.15 -20.88 -18.34
CA GLY A 74 5.24 -20.76 -19.30
C GLY A 74 6.04 -19.47 -19.17
N VAL A 75 5.84 -18.68 -18.10
CA VAL A 75 6.43 -17.35 -17.91
C VAL A 75 7.03 -17.21 -16.52
N LYS A 76 8.19 -16.56 -16.47
CA LYS A 76 8.86 -16.11 -15.25
C LYS A 76 9.13 -14.61 -15.38
N VAL A 77 9.02 -13.86 -14.28
CA VAL A 77 9.34 -12.42 -14.26
C VAL A 77 10.50 -12.14 -13.32
N LYS A 78 11.48 -11.38 -13.80
CA LYS A 78 12.55 -10.83 -13.01
C LYS A 78 12.15 -9.43 -12.55
N GLU A 79 11.87 -9.30 -11.26
CA GLU A 79 11.47 -8.03 -10.65
C GLU A 79 12.69 -7.22 -10.23
N THR A 80 12.59 -5.90 -10.38
CA THR A 80 13.53 -4.91 -9.86
C THR A 80 12.76 -3.83 -9.11
N TRP A 81 13.37 -3.28 -8.05
CA TRP A 81 12.70 -2.41 -7.10
C TRP A 81 13.45 -1.09 -6.92
N LEU A 82 12.75 -0.08 -6.45
CA LEU A 82 13.33 1.23 -6.16
C LEU A 82 14.38 1.14 -5.05
N THR A 83 15.52 1.78 -5.26
CA THR A 83 16.62 1.82 -4.28
C THR A 83 17.26 3.21 -4.24
N GLY A 84 17.15 3.89 -3.08
CA GLY A 84 17.93 5.07 -2.76
C GLY A 84 17.65 6.35 -3.57
N GLN A 85 16.49 6.42 -4.26
CA GLN A 85 16.02 7.58 -5.03
C GLN A 85 14.49 7.65 -4.99
N THR A 86 13.89 8.77 -5.43
CA THR A 86 12.43 8.86 -5.55
C THR A 86 11.91 8.14 -6.80
N ALA A 87 10.60 7.83 -6.83
CA ALA A 87 9.95 7.23 -7.98
C ALA A 87 10.12 8.08 -9.25
N GLU A 88 9.94 9.39 -9.11
CA GLU A 88 10.08 10.36 -10.22
C GLU A 88 11.51 10.42 -10.76
N GLU A 89 12.51 10.34 -9.90
CA GLU A 89 13.94 10.32 -10.33
C GLU A 89 14.28 9.02 -11.06
N ALA A 90 13.80 7.88 -10.55
CA ALA A 90 14.01 6.58 -11.17
C ALA A 90 13.34 6.49 -12.54
N VAL A 91 12.06 6.83 -12.62
CA VAL A 91 11.28 6.85 -13.86
C VAL A 91 11.87 7.89 -14.83
N GLY A 92 12.21 9.10 -14.36
CA GLY A 92 12.87 10.12 -15.20
C GLY A 92 14.17 9.63 -15.83
N THR A 93 14.92 8.76 -15.14
CA THR A 93 16.13 8.13 -15.69
C THR A 93 15.81 7.14 -16.82
N LEU A 94 14.76 6.32 -16.65
CA LEU A 94 14.31 5.39 -17.70
C LEU A 94 13.80 6.16 -18.93
N VAL A 95 13.01 7.20 -18.72
CA VAL A 95 12.50 8.06 -19.80
C VAL A 95 13.66 8.76 -20.54
N ALA A 96 14.65 9.26 -19.82
CA ALA A 96 15.82 9.90 -20.46
C ALA A 96 16.70 8.91 -21.24
N GLY A 97 16.73 7.64 -20.82
CA GLY A 97 17.44 6.55 -21.51
C GLY A 97 16.69 5.97 -22.71
N ASP A 98 15.37 6.18 -22.76
CA ASP A 98 14.45 5.57 -23.73
C ASP A 98 14.59 4.03 -23.78
N GLU A 99 14.83 3.41 -22.63
CA GLU A 99 14.97 1.96 -22.42
C GLU A 99 14.12 1.55 -21.20
N TYR A 100 13.18 0.62 -21.39
CA TYR A 100 12.19 0.24 -20.39
C TYR A 100 12.16 -1.27 -20.15
N PRO A 101 11.85 -1.75 -18.94
CA PRO A 101 11.51 -3.14 -18.70
C PRO A 101 10.18 -3.50 -19.39
N ASP A 102 9.86 -4.79 -19.50
CA ASP A 102 8.62 -5.25 -20.12
C ASP A 102 7.38 -4.77 -19.35
N PHE A 103 7.41 -4.89 -18.01
CA PHE A 103 6.38 -4.40 -17.09
C PHE A 103 6.91 -3.23 -16.25
N ILE A 104 6.05 -2.28 -15.96
CA ILE A 104 6.39 -1.15 -15.08
C ILE A 104 5.21 -0.71 -14.22
N CYS A 105 5.47 -0.37 -12.96
CA CYS A 105 4.58 0.39 -12.11
C CYS A 105 5.35 1.63 -11.65
N GLY A 106 4.94 2.78 -12.14
CA GLY A 106 5.71 4.02 -12.04
C GLY A 106 5.53 4.78 -10.74
N GLY A 107 4.50 4.43 -9.94
CA GLY A 107 4.13 5.23 -8.78
C GLY A 107 3.89 6.69 -9.18
N ASN A 108 4.42 7.63 -8.42
CA ASN A 108 4.35 9.06 -8.74
C ASN A 108 5.06 9.45 -10.07
N GLY A 109 5.86 8.56 -10.64
CA GLY A 109 6.48 8.74 -11.96
C GLY A 109 5.59 8.31 -13.14
N MET A 110 4.40 7.72 -12.91
CA MET A 110 3.52 7.23 -13.96
C MET A 110 3.17 8.30 -15.01
N PRO A 111 2.85 9.55 -14.66
CA PRO A 111 2.59 10.60 -15.65
C PRO A 111 3.75 10.83 -16.63
N GLN A 112 5.01 10.70 -16.17
CA GLN A 112 6.19 10.87 -17.04
C GLN A 112 6.28 9.75 -18.09
N LEU A 113 5.89 8.51 -17.73
CA LEU A 113 5.85 7.38 -18.67
C LEU A 113 4.77 7.57 -19.74
N TYR A 114 3.59 8.03 -19.30
CA TYR A 114 2.48 8.34 -20.20
C TYR A 114 2.85 9.46 -21.18
N ASP A 115 3.36 10.59 -20.69
CA ASP A 115 3.77 11.73 -21.52
C ASP A 115 4.89 11.40 -22.49
N ALA A 116 5.80 10.49 -22.10
CA ALA A 116 6.87 10.01 -22.97
C ALA A 116 6.38 9.02 -24.07
N GLY A 117 5.12 8.59 -24.02
CA GLY A 117 4.60 7.55 -24.90
C GLY A 117 5.32 6.21 -24.72
N ALA A 118 5.72 5.89 -23.49
CA ALA A 118 6.45 4.68 -23.14
C ALA A 118 5.56 3.44 -22.98
N LEU A 119 4.24 3.62 -22.93
CA LEU A 119 3.27 2.59 -22.54
C LEU A 119 2.46 2.08 -23.72
N VAL A 120 2.04 0.82 -23.64
CA VAL A 120 1.16 0.18 -24.63
C VAL A 120 -0.30 0.45 -24.25
N ALA A 121 -1.12 0.89 -25.22
CA ALA A 121 -2.57 0.98 -25.03
C ALA A 121 -3.20 -0.42 -24.97
N LEU A 122 -4.03 -0.67 -23.97
CA LEU A 122 -4.54 -2.00 -23.62
C LEU A 122 -5.93 -2.30 -24.23
N ASP A 123 -6.62 -1.30 -24.80
CA ASP A 123 -8.00 -1.41 -25.27
C ASP A 123 -8.23 -2.60 -26.22
N ASP A 124 -7.34 -2.81 -27.19
CA ASP A 124 -7.46 -3.88 -28.18
C ASP A 124 -7.19 -5.30 -27.61
N TYR A 125 -6.72 -5.35 -26.35
CA TYR A 125 -6.29 -6.58 -25.71
C TYR A 125 -7.25 -7.05 -24.62
N ILE A 126 -7.81 -6.15 -23.80
CA ILE A 126 -8.59 -6.49 -22.58
C ILE A 126 -9.65 -7.55 -22.85
N ASP A 127 -10.40 -7.44 -23.96
CA ASP A 127 -11.46 -8.38 -24.32
C ASP A 127 -10.98 -9.80 -24.66
N LYS A 128 -9.68 -9.98 -24.90
CA LYS A 128 -9.11 -11.29 -25.26
C LYS A 128 -8.79 -12.14 -24.01
N TYR A 129 -8.66 -11.51 -22.85
CA TYR A 129 -8.20 -12.11 -21.61
C TYR A 129 -9.33 -12.08 -20.56
N PRO A 130 -9.99 -13.22 -20.30
CA PRO A 130 -11.23 -13.23 -19.52
C PRO A 130 -11.04 -12.80 -18.04
N ASN A 131 -9.93 -13.14 -17.41
CA ASN A 131 -9.67 -12.74 -16.03
C ASN A 131 -9.37 -11.24 -15.94
N ILE A 132 -8.58 -10.71 -16.88
CA ILE A 132 -8.33 -9.25 -16.97
C ILE A 132 -9.65 -8.53 -17.26
N LYS A 133 -10.42 -8.98 -18.25
CA LYS A 133 -11.70 -8.33 -18.61
C LYS A 133 -12.65 -8.23 -17.41
N ASN A 134 -12.76 -9.32 -16.64
CA ASN A 134 -13.67 -9.41 -15.49
C ASN A 134 -13.06 -8.84 -14.20
N TYR A 135 -11.83 -8.34 -14.26
CA TYR A 135 -11.14 -7.79 -13.09
C TYR A 135 -11.79 -6.49 -12.62
N PHE A 136 -12.27 -5.68 -13.54
CA PHE A 136 -13.04 -4.47 -13.29
C PHE A 136 -14.39 -4.50 -14.00
N THR A 137 -15.34 -3.74 -13.48
CA THR A 137 -16.60 -3.43 -14.16
C THR A 137 -16.36 -2.53 -15.37
N GLU A 138 -17.33 -2.45 -16.30
CA GLU A 138 -17.25 -1.51 -17.43
C GLU A 138 -17.04 -0.05 -16.99
N GLN A 139 -17.68 0.33 -15.87
CA GLN A 139 -17.52 1.66 -15.28
C GLN A 139 -16.09 1.90 -14.81
N GLU A 140 -15.50 0.95 -14.10
CA GLU A 140 -14.12 1.06 -13.59
C GLU A 140 -13.12 1.10 -14.74
N TRP A 141 -13.29 0.27 -15.78
CA TRP A 141 -12.48 0.34 -16.99
C TRP A 141 -12.57 1.71 -17.68
N ASP A 142 -13.76 2.31 -17.74
CA ASP A 142 -13.94 3.66 -18.31
C ASP A 142 -13.26 4.75 -17.46
N GLN A 143 -13.20 4.59 -16.13
CA GLN A 143 -12.50 5.51 -15.23
C GLN A 143 -10.98 5.48 -15.40
N LEU A 144 -10.43 4.38 -15.94
CA LEU A 144 -8.99 4.25 -16.21
C LEU A 144 -8.55 4.90 -17.54
N ARG A 145 -9.51 5.36 -18.36
CA ARG A 145 -9.17 6.02 -19.63
C ARG A 145 -8.49 7.34 -19.38
N GLN A 146 -7.34 7.49 -20.03
CA GLN A 146 -6.60 8.73 -20.02
C GLN A 146 -7.23 9.76 -20.97
N ASP A 147 -6.68 10.97 -21.04
CA ASP A 147 -7.21 12.09 -21.83
C ASP A 147 -7.34 11.79 -23.34
N ASP A 148 -6.53 10.89 -23.84
CA ASP A 148 -6.60 10.42 -25.23
C ASP A 148 -7.67 9.33 -25.48
N GLY A 149 -8.36 8.90 -24.42
CA GLY A 149 -9.43 7.91 -24.43
C GLY A 149 -8.96 6.45 -24.34
N HIS A 150 -7.66 6.20 -24.13
CA HIS A 150 -7.09 4.87 -24.00
C HIS A 150 -6.75 4.47 -22.57
N ILE A 151 -6.67 3.15 -22.31
CA ILE A 151 -6.24 2.55 -21.04
C ILE A 151 -4.80 2.07 -21.20
N TYR A 152 -3.92 2.42 -20.24
CA TYR A 152 -2.49 2.10 -20.31
C TYR A 152 -2.00 1.25 -19.16
N TRP A 153 -2.73 1.18 -18.03
CA TRP A 153 -2.35 0.38 -16.87
C TRP A 153 -3.54 -0.27 -16.19
N ILE A 154 -3.25 -1.30 -15.42
CA ILE A 154 -4.21 -2.07 -14.64
C ILE A 154 -3.85 -1.86 -13.17
N PRO A 155 -4.64 -1.12 -12.38
CA PRO A 155 -4.44 -1.01 -10.94
C PRO A 155 -4.38 -2.40 -10.29
N GLN A 156 -3.41 -2.59 -9.40
CA GLN A 156 -3.12 -3.91 -8.85
C GLN A 156 -3.72 -4.17 -7.48
N PHE A 157 -4.20 -3.12 -6.80
CA PHE A 157 -4.73 -3.21 -5.44
C PHE A 157 -6.19 -2.81 -5.35
N SER A 158 -6.80 -3.12 -4.20
CA SER A 158 -8.16 -2.70 -3.83
C SER A 158 -9.27 -3.26 -4.73
N ASN A 159 -9.02 -4.32 -5.48
CA ASN A 159 -10.06 -5.08 -6.18
C ASN A 159 -10.64 -6.13 -5.24
N ILE A 160 -11.96 -6.28 -5.23
CA ILE A 160 -12.69 -7.26 -4.42
C ILE A 160 -13.39 -8.26 -5.32
N LYS A 161 -13.03 -9.54 -5.18
CA LYS A 161 -13.73 -10.66 -5.81
C LYS A 161 -14.79 -11.21 -4.87
N GLY A 162 -16.03 -11.30 -5.32
CA GLY A 162 -17.14 -11.82 -4.49
C GLY A 162 -17.47 -10.91 -3.31
N GLU A 163 -17.53 -11.48 -2.10
CA GLU A 163 -17.77 -10.73 -0.87
C GLU A 163 -16.44 -10.21 -0.29
N GLU A 164 -16.44 -9.00 0.20
CA GLU A 164 -15.30 -8.44 0.91
C GLU A 164 -14.99 -9.25 2.19
N LYS A 165 -13.74 -9.65 2.34
CA LYS A 165 -13.23 -10.32 3.53
C LYS A 165 -11.94 -9.62 3.96
N THR A 166 -12.08 -8.61 4.79
CA THR A 166 -10.97 -7.80 5.30
C THR A 166 -10.91 -7.91 6.82
N CYS A 167 -9.77 -8.33 7.34
CA CYS A 167 -9.50 -8.41 8.77
C CYS A 167 -8.55 -7.30 9.23
N THR A 168 -7.70 -6.84 8.33
CA THR A 168 -6.75 -5.75 8.55
C THR A 168 -7.34 -4.42 8.11
N HIS A 169 -6.88 -3.34 8.72
CA HIS A 169 -7.17 -1.99 8.30
C HIS A 169 -5.94 -1.44 7.56
N ASN A 170 -6.04 -1.34 6.24
CA ASN A 170 -4.92 -0.87 5.42
C ASN A 170 -4.81 0.66 5.37
N ASP A 171 -5.82 1.37 5.85
CA ASP A 171 -5.85 2.83 5.87
C ASP A 171 -5.24 3.38 7.17
N GLU A 172 -5.24 4.69 7.35
CA GLU A 172 -4.63 5.38 8.46
C GLU A 172 -5.45 5.22 9.75
N ALA A 173 -4.78 4.96 10.87
CA ALA A 173 -5.39 4.90 12.18
C ALA A 173 -4.43 5.39 13.27
N PHE A 174 -4.97 5.70 14.45
CA PHE A 174 -4.19 5.80 15.66
C PHE A 174 -3.93 4.39 16.21
N TRP A 175 -2.68 4.06 16.40
CA TRP A 175 -2.22 2.77 16.92
C TRP A 175 -1.67 2.94 18.33
N ILE A 176 -1.89 1.94 19.18
CA ILE A 176 -1.40 1.93 20.56
C ILE A 176 -0.89 0.54 20.91
N GLN A 177 0.16 0.46 21.72
CA GLN A 177 0.68 -0.85 22.15
C GLN A 177 -0.30 -1.58 23.08
N ALA A 178 -0.39 -2.90 22.91
CA ALA A 178 -1.25 -3.78 23.70
C ALA A 178 -0.99 -3.65 25.21
N ARG A 179 0.28 -3.50 25.64
CA ARG A 179 0.65 -3.30 27.05
C ARG A 179 0.05 -2.03 27.67
N VAL A 180 -0.16 -0.98 26.88
CA VAL A 180 -0.77 0.27 27.35
C VAL A 180 -2.25 0.05 27.63
N LEU A 181 -2.94 -0.67 26.74
CA LEU A 181 -4.33 -1.07 26.91
C LEU A 181 -4.51 -2.00 28.10
N GLU A 182 -3.66 -3.02 28.23
CA GLU A 182 -3.68 -3.96 29.35
C GLU A 182 -3.48 -3.28 30.69
N TRP A 183 -2.48 -2.39 30.80
CA TRP A 183 -2.20 -1.64 32.02
C TRP A 183 -3.42 -0.85 32.52
N ALA A 184 -4.19 -0.29 31.61
CA ALA A 184 -5.40 0.47 31.92
C ALA A 184 -6.66 -0.40 32.00
N ASN A 185 -6.54 -1.74 31.92
CA ASN A 185 -7.64 -2.68 31.91
C ASN A 185 -8.62 -2.45 30.74
N TYR A 186 -8.05 -2.22 29.54
CA TYR A 186 -8.77 -2.13 28.26
C TYR A 186 -9.88 -1.06 28.26
N PRO A 187 -9.54 0.22 28.42
CA PRO A 187 -10.52 1.30 28.48
C PRO A 187 -11.13 1.55 27.10
N GLU A 188 -12.33 2.08 27.09
CA GLU A 188 -12.93 2.61 25.87
C GLU A 188 -12.19 3.90 25.46
N ILE A 189 -11.69 3.95 24.20
CA ILE A 189 -10.97 5.10 23.63
C ILE A 189 -11.79 5.62 22.44
N LYS A 190 -12.33 6.83 22.56
CA LYS A 190 -13.20 7.45 21.54
C LYS A 190 -12.65 8.75 20.99
N THR A 191 -11.86 9.44 21.78
CA THR A 191 -11.40 10.79 21.45
C THR A 191 -9.87 10.89 21.51
N MET A 192 -9.34 11.93 20.87
CA MET A 192 -7.92 12.25 21.00
C MET A 192 -7.50 12.51 22.45
N ASP A 193 -8.39 13.10 23.24
CA ASP A 193 -8.10 13.35 24.66
C ASP A 193 -7.99 12.04 25.44
N ASP A 194 -8.86 11.06 25.17
CA ASP A 194 -8.76 9.72 25.77
C ASP A 194 -7.45 9.05 25.40
N TYR A 195 -7.09 9.10 24.11
CA TYR A 195 -5.89 8.46 23.55
C TYR A 195 -4.60 9.04 24.18
N PHE A 196 -4.42 10.36 24.10
CA PHE A 196 -3.21 10.98 24.63
C PHE A 196 -3.13 10.92 26.16
N LYS A 197 -4.27 11.06 26.84
CA LYS A 197 -4.30 10.89 28.31
C LYS A 197 -3.84 9.51 28.74
N LEU A 198 -4.25 8.47 28.02
CA LEU A 198 -3.83 7.10 28.31
C LEU A 198 -2.32 6.92 28.12
N ILE A 199 -1.77 7.45 27.03
CA ILE A 199 -0.31 7.43 26.77
C ILE A 199 0.46 8.21 27.85
N GLU A 200 -0.02 9.40 28.22
CA GLU A 200 0.59 10.22 29.28
C GLU A 200 0.62 9.48 30.63
N ASP A 201 -0.53 8.94 31.05
CA ASP A 201 -0.67 8.24 32.32
C ASP A 201 0.21 6.97 32.36
N TYR A 202 0.22 6.20 31.27
CA TYR A 202 1.08 5.02 31.15
C TYR A 202 2.57 5.38 31.21
N ASN A 203 3.02 6.36 30.41
CA ASN A 203 4.41 6.76 30.38
C ASN A 203 4.90 7.36 31.71
N ALA A 204 4.04 8.08 32.42
CA ALA A 204 4.35 8.59 33.75
C ALA A 204 4.55 7.46 34.77
N ALA A 205 3.77 6.38 34.67
CA ALA A 205 3.86 5.22 35.55
C ALA A 205 4.97 4.24 35.16
N ASN A 206 5.24 4.12 33.85
CA ASN A 206 6.17 3.17 33.22
C ASN A 206 7.05 3.90 32.21
N PRO A 207 8.02 4.72 32.65
CA PRO A 207 8.79 5.57 31.72
C PRO A 207 9.82 4.80 30.87
N THR A 208 10.10 3.54 31.21
CA THR A 208 11.12 2.73 30.55
C THR A 208 10.59 1.35 30.18
N MET A 209 11.25 0.74 29.19
CA MET A 209 11.19 -0.69 28.91
C MET A 209 11.77 -1.51 30.06
N GLU A 210 11.62 -2.83 30.04
CA GLU A 210 12.19 -3.76 31.04
C GLU A 210 13.71 -3.67 31.13
N ASP A 211 14.39 -3.38 30.02
CA ASP A 211 15.85 -3.24 29.95
C ASP A 211 16.35 -1.87 30.47
N GLY A 212 15.44 -0.98 30.87
CA GLY A 212 15.73 0.37 31.34
C GLY A 212 15.83 1.44 30.26
N THR A 213 15.61 1.09 28.99
CA THR A 213 15.57 2.06 27.89
C THR A 213 14.31 2.90 27.96
N GLU A 214 14.41 4.22 27.75
CA GLU A 214 13.26 5.13 27.81
C GLU A 214 12.25 4.86 26.70
N ASN A 215 10.96 4.89 27.06
CA ASN A 215 9.87 4.85 26.09
C ASN A 215 9.84 6.13 25.23
N ILE A 216 9.29 6.01 24.06
CA ILE A 216 8.90 7.11 23.17
C ILE A 216 7.37 7.17 23.21
N PRO A 217 6.77 8.15 23.90
CA PRO A 217 5.32 8.10 24.12
C PRO A 217 4.51 8.16 22.82
N TYR A 218 4.89 9.05 21.89
CA TYR A 218 4.22 9.19 20.60
C TYR A 218 5.17 9.69 19.53
N THR A 219 5.16 9.09 18.35
CA THR A 219 5.96 9.53 17.21
C THR A 219 5.11 9.67 15.95
N ILE A 220 5.57 10.47 14.98
CA ILE A 220 4.90 10.70 13.69
C ILE A 220 5.98 10.61 12.60
N LEU A 221 5.68 9.95 11.49
CA LEU A 221 6.54 9.96 10.31
C LEU A 221 6.20 11.16 9.43
N CYS A 222 7.22 11.94 9.05
CA CYS A 222 7.07 13.15 8.23
C CYS A 222 8.12 13.19 7.11
N GLU A 223 8.46 12.05 6.52
CA GLU A 223 9.42 11.97 5.44
C GLU A 223 8.74 11.77 4.09
N ASP A 224 9.10 12.60 3.11
CA ASP A 224 8.67 12.50 1.72
C ASP A 224 7.12 12.40 1.60
N TRP A 225 6.61 11.56 0.72
CA TRP A 225 5.17 11.36 0.52
C TRP A 225 4.42 10.82 1.75
N ARG A 226 5.12 10.23 2.73
CA ARG A 226 4.56 9.75 4.02
C ARG A 226 4.13 10.86 4.97
N TYR A 227 4.19 12.10 4.51
CA TYR A 227 3.73 13.25 5.28
C TYR A 227 2.23 13.17 5.65
N PHE A 228 1.48 12.28 5.00
CA PHE A 228 0.08 11.98 5.31
C PHE A 228 -0.11 11.62 6.80
N CYS A 229 0.84 10.95 7.45
CA CYS A 229 0.78 10.63 8.88
C CYS A 229 0.62 11.88 9.78
N LEU A 230 1.07 13.05 9.32
CA LEU A 230 0.86 14.30 10.05
C LEU A 230 -0.40 15.02 9.63
N GLU A 231 -0.69 15.06 8.33
CA GLU A 231 -1.60 16.05 7.79
C GLU A 231 -3.02 15.54 7.49
N ASN A 232 -3.22 14.23 7.33
CA ASN A 232 -4.52 13.68 6.95
C ASN A 232 -5.51 13.53 8.12
N ALA A 233 -5.00 13.36 9.34
CA ALA A 233 -5.82 13.07 10.52
C ALA A 233 -7.07 13.96 10.69
N PRO A 234 -7.06 15.27 10.39
CA PRO A 234 -8.27 16.07 10.52
C PRO A 234 -9.49 15.56 9.74
N GLN A 235 -9.29 14.83 8.64
CA GLN A 235 -10.38 14.28 7.83
C GLN A 235 -11.15 13.20 8.60
N PHE A 236 -10.47 12.11 8.97
CA PHE A 236 -11.12 10.99 9.63
C PHE A 236 -11.46 11.27 11.11
N LEU A 237 -10.70 12.16 11.78
CA LEU A 237 -11.10 12.67 13.08
C LEU A 237 -12.42 13.43 13.03
N ASP A 238 -12.74 14.06 11.90
CA ASP A 238 -14.01 14.75 11.66
C ASP A 238 -15.11 13.83 11.09
N GLY A 239 -14.81 12.54 10.93
CA GLY A 239 -15.77 11.51 10.51
C GLY A 239 -15.92 11.38 8.99
N TYR A 240 -14.94 11.86 8.22
CA TYR A 240 -14.87 11.70 6.78
C TYR A 240 -13.88 10.60 6.40
N PRO A 241 -14.00 10.01 5.20
CA PRO A 241 -12.98 9.11 4.67
C PRO A 241 -11.60 9.76 4.65
N ASN A 242 -10.54 9.00 4.91
CA ASN A 242 -9.17 9.45 4.76
C ASN A 242 -8.84 9.56 3.26
N ASP A 243 -8.70 10.77 2.75
CA ASP A 243 -8.41 11.02 1.33
C ASP A 243 -7.07 11.73 1.10
N GLY A 244 -6.70 12.66 1.98
CA GLY A 244 -5.47 13.45 1.84
C GLY A 244 -5.62 14.69 0.93
N SER A 245 -6.63 14.75 0.08
CA SER A 245 -6.85 15.88 -0.83
C SER A 245 -7.97 16.81 -0.37
N CYS A 246 -9.12 16.24 -0.03
CA CYS A 246 -10.29 17.00 0.42
C CYS A 246 -11.23 16.16 1.28
N MET A 247 -12.17 16.80 1.93
CA MET A 247 -13.41 16.19 2.38
C MET A 247 -14.53 16.44 1.36
N VAL A 248 -15.53 15.57 1.34
CA VAL A 248 -16.72 15.75 0.49
C VAL A 248 -17.96 15.67 1.37
N ASP A 249 -18.79 16.70 1.31
CA ASP A 249 -20.09 16.71 2.00
C ASP A 249 -21.00 15.62 1.39
N PRO A 250 -21.46 14.63 2.16
CA PRO A 250 -22.17 13.47 1.62
C PRO A 250 -23.57 13.81 1.07
N ASP A 251 -24.18 14.90 1.54
CA ASP A 251 -25.53 15.31 1.14
C ASP A 251 -25.50 16.19 -0.13
N THR A 252 -24.49 17.05 -0.26
CA THR A 252 -24.41 18.05 -1.32
C THR A 252 -23.37 17.76 -2.38
N LEU A 253 -22.51 16.76 -2.15
CA LEU A 253 -21.34 16.41 -2.98
C LEU A 253 -20.41 17.59 -3.22
N LYS A 254 -20.30 18.47 -2.22
CA LYS A 254 -19.41 19.62 -2.27
C LYS A 254 -18.05 19.29 -1.69
N VAL A 255 -17.00 19.61 -2.45
CA VAL A 255 -15.61 19.54 -1.98
C VAL A 255 -15.37 20.59 -0.90
N MET A 256 -14.74 20.17 0.19
CA MET A 256 -14.42 20.98 1.36
C MET A 256 -12.93 20.88 1.70
N ASP A 257 -12.39 22.00 2.18
CA ASP A 257 -11.00 22.09 2.63
C ASP A 257 -10.84 21.64 4.09
N TYR A 258 -10.27 20.47 4.30
CA TYR A 258 -10.04 19.97 5.66
C TYR A 258 -8.93 20.74 6.41
N ASN A 259 -7.98 21.34 5.68
CA ASN A 259 -6.83 22.05 6.28
C ASN A 259 -7.26 23.32 7.05
N THR A 260 -8.44 23.85 6.74
CA THR A 260 -8.98 25.06 7.38
C THR A 260 -10.12 24.77 8.35
N SER A 261 -10.44 23.49 8.57
CA SER A 261 -11.53 23.06 9.45
C SER A 261 -11.24 23.33 10.94
N ASP A 262 -12.31 23.45 11.74
CA ASP A 262 -12.18 23.51 13.21
C ASP A 262 -11.48 22.27 13.79
N THR A 263 -11.65 21.11 13.12
CA THR A 263 -11.00 19.85 13.50
C THR A 263 -9.49 19.93 13.27
N ALA A 264 -9.02 20.54 12.17
CA ALA A 264 -7.60 20.76 11.96
C ALA A 264 -6.98 21.64 13.07
N VAL A 265 -7.67 22.73 13.44
CA VAL A 265 -7.21 23.58 14.57
C VAL A 265 -7.09 22.79 15.85
N LYS A 266 -8.10 21.98 16.20
CA LYS A 266 -8.11 21.16 17.42
C LYS A 266 -7.00 20.11 17.40
N TYR A 267 -6.82 19.44 16.28
CA TYR A 267 -5.79 18.41 16.10
C TYR A 267 -4.38 18.96 16.28
N PHE A 268 -4.02 19.99 15.52
CA PHE A 268 -2.68 20.58 15.60
C PHE A 268 -2.43 21.26 16.96
N LYS A 269 -3.47 21.81 17.60
CA LYS A 269 -3.36 22.33 18.95
C LYS A 269 -3.10 21.23 19.97
N LYS A 270 -3.79 20.09 19.86
CA LYS A 270 -3.53 18.92 20.70
C LYS A 270 -2.10 18.43 20.53
N LEU A 271 -1.62 18.25 19.29
CA LEU A 271 -0.22 17.87 19.03
C LEU A 271 0.78 18.87 19.62
N ASN A 272 0.49 20.17 19.52
CA ASN A 272 1.32 21.20 20.16
C ASN A 272 1.36 21.07 21.69
N GLU A 273 0.20 20.87 22.33
CA GLU A 273 0.12 20.65 23.77
C GLU A 273 0.93 19.42 24.19
N GLU A 274 0.79 18.30 23.47
CA GLU A 274 1.53 17.07 23.74
C GLU A 274 3.05 17.21 23.47
N TYR A 275 3.43 17.96 22.46
CA TYR A 275 4.83 18.30 22.22
C TYR A 275 5.42 19.12 23.38
N GLN A 276 4.71 20.12 23.88
CA GLN A 276 5.16 20.93 25.03
C GLN A 276 5.28 20.12 26.33
N LYS A 277 4.52 19.04 26.46
CA LYS A 277 4.62 18.06 27.57
C LYS A 277 5.76 17.05 27.39
N GLY A 278 6.38 16.97 26.19
CA GLY A 278 7.38 15.98 25.84
C GLY A 278 6.81 14.60 25.50
N ILE A 279 5.53 14.53 25.12
CA ILE A 279 4.85 13.31 24.67
C ILE A 279 5.13 13.05 23.20
N VAL A 280 5.06 14.06 22.34
CA VAL A 280 5.45 13.93 20.92
C VAL A 280 6.96 13.91 20.82
N ASP A 281 7.49 12.89 20.16
CA ASP A 281 8.92 12.74 19.87
C ASP A 281 9.43 13.94 19.05
N PRO A 282 10.43 14.68 19.55
CA PRO A 282 10.98 15.83 18.82
C PRO A 282 11.63 15.46 17.48
N GLU A 283 12.05 14.22 17.29
CA GLU A 283 12.62 13.72 16.03
C GLU A 283 11.55 13.39 14.99
N SER A 284 10.26 13.37 15.33
CA SER A 284 9.14 13.08 14.40
C SER A 284 9.21 13.88 13.09
N PHE A 285 9.74 15.10 13.12
CA PHE A 285 9.78 16.01 11.96
C PHE A 285 11.09 15.98 11.18
N THR A 286 12.02 15.10 11.56
CA THR A 286 13.36 15.03 10.94
C THR A 286 13.86 13.60 10.76
N GLN A 287 13.20 12.62 11.37
CA GLN A 287 13.56 11.20 11.23
C GLN A 287 13.25 10.71 9.82
N THR A 288 14.10 9.81 9.33
CA THR A 288 13.85 9.04 8.12
C THR A 288 12.88 7.89 8.38
N TYR A 289 12.34 7.29 7.31
CA TYR A 289 11.53 6.09 7.40
C TYR A 289 12.27 4.94 8.12
N ASP A 290 13.54 4.72 7.79
CA ASP A 290 14.35 3.68 8.43
C ASP A 290 14.53 3.93 9.94
N GLU A 291 14.72 5.20 10.35
CA GLU A 291 14.81 5.57 11.77
C GLU A 291 13.47 5.39 12.48
N TYR A 292 12.37 5.74 11.83
CA TYR A 292 11.01 5.52 12.34
C TYR A 292 10.73 4.02 12.54
N ILE A 293 10.97 3.20 11.54
CA ILE A 293 10.80 1.74 11.63
C ILE A 293 11.71 1.14 12.71
N ALA A 294 12.95 1.62 12.86
CA ALA A 294 13.84 1.16 13.93
C ALA A 294 13.29 1.51 15.32
N LYS A 295 12.69 2.69 15.50
CA LYS A 295 12.03 3.06 16.77
C LYS A 295 10.85 2.14 17.06
N LEU A 296 9.95 1.90 16.10
CA LEU A 296 8.82 0.98 16.26
C LEU A 296 9.29 -0.44 16.59
N SER A 297 10.24 -0.96 15.84
CA SER A 297 10.84 -2.29 15.99
C SER A 297 11.52 -2.51 17.33
N SER A 298 11.98 -1.42 17.98
CA SER A 298 12.57 -1.48 19.32
C SER A 298 11.55 -1.72 20.44
N GLY A 299 10.24 -1.67 20.16
CA GLY A 299 9.17 -1.78 21.13
C GLY A 299 8.98 -0.55 22.02
N ARG A 300 9.76 0.52 21.84
CA ARG A 300 9.76 1.70 22.72
C ARG A 300 8.62 2.67 22.47
N VAL A 301 8.05 2.69 21.26
CA VAL A 301 6.99 3.64 20.87
C VAL A 301 5.65 3.16 21.39
N LEU A 302 5.03 3.96 22.28
CA LEU A 302 3.76 3.57 22.90
C LEU A 302 2.56 3.77 21.98
N GLY A 303 2.59 4.78 21.13
CA GLY A 303 1.56 5.07 20.14
C GLY A 303 2.07 5.87 18.96
N MET A 304 1.38 5.77 17.85
CA MET A 304 1.67 6.51 16.61
C MET A 304 0.41 6.60 15.74
N ILE A 305 0.51 7.32 14.64
CA ILE A 305 -0.49 7.40 13.58
C ILE A 305 0.18 6.99 12.28
N ASP A 306 -0.41 6.03 11.57
CA ASP A 306 0.14 5.51 10.32
C ASP A 306 -0.87 4.60 9.62
N GLN A 307 -0.57 4.19 8.39
CA GLN A 307 -1.28 3.14 7.65
C GLN A 307 -0.65 1.77 7.94
N TRP A 308 -1.48 0.75 8.14
CA TRP A 308 -0.99 -0.58 8.53
C TRP A 308 0.10 -1.14 7.61
N TRP A 309 -0.07 -1.00 6.31
CA TRP A 309 0.87 -1.51 5.31
C TRP A 309 2.26 -0.86 5.39
N ASP A 310 2.36 0.40 5.86
CA ASP A 310 3.64 1.15 5.90
C ASP A 310 4.57 0.66 7.03
N PHE A 311 4.04 0.23 8.17
CA PHE A 311 4.88 -0.17 9.31
C PHE A 311 4.75 -1.64 9.72
N ALA A 312 3.55 -2.23 9.61
CA ALA A 312 3.21 -3.44 10.38
C ALA A 312 4.03 -4.67 9.98
N ASN A 313 4.29 -4.85 8.68
CA ASN A 313 5.06 -5.99 8.20
C ASN A 313 6.51 -5.97 8.71
N THR A 314 7.16 -4.80 8.66
CA THR A 314 8.58 -4.67 9.04
C THR A 314 8.73 -4.57 10.55
N ALA A 315 7.99 -3.67 11.21
CA ALA A 315 8.08 -3.47 12.65
C ALA A 315 7.49 -4.64 13.43
N GLY A 316 6.36 -5.22 12.97
CA GLY A 316 5.74 -6.38 13.62
C GLY A 316 6.62 -7.63 13.58
N ASP A 317 7.22 -7.94 12.42
CA ASP A 317 8.17 -9.05 12.30
C ASP A 317 9.40 -8.85 13.21
N ALA A 318 9.90 -7.62 13.33
CA ALA A 318 11.04 -7.30 14.20
C ALA A 318 10.68 -7.41 15.70
N ILE A 319 9.52 -6.90 16.12
CA ILE A 319 8.99 -7.03 17.48
C ILE A 319 8.90 -8.51 17.87
N LYS A 320 8.29 -9.32 17.01
CA LYS A 320 8.16 -10.77 17.23
C LYS A 320 9.51 -11.47 17.30
N SER A 321 10.41 -11.19 16.35
CA SER A 321 11.75 -11.78 16.31
C SER A 321 12.59 -11.45 17.56
N ALA A 322 12.37 -10.27 18.13
CA ALA A 322 13.02 -9.84 19.37
C ALA A 322 12.32 -10.34 20.64
N GLY A 323 11.16 -11.01 20.53
CA GLY A 323 10.35 -11.47 21.67
C GLY A 323 9.69 -10.34 22.46
N LEU A 324 9.53 -9.16 21.83
CA LEU A 324 8.90 -7.99 22.44
C LEU A 324 7.37 -8.07 22.43
N ASP A 325 6.79 -8.92 21.60
CA ASP A 325 5.39 -9.34 21.65
C ASP A 325 5.00 -9.88 23.03
N ALA A 326 5.87 -10.67 23.66
CA ALA A 326 5.67 -11.16 25.02
C ALA A 326 5.65 -10.03 26.08
N GLN A 327 6.13 -8.83 25.74
CA GLN A 327 6.05 -7.63 26.58
C GLN A 327 4.88 -6.70 26.21
N GLY A 328 4.02 -7.13 25.28
CA GLY A 328 2.86 -6.37 24.84
C GLY A 328 3.18 -5.19 23.90
N CYS A 329 4.25 -5.29 23.13
CA CYS A 329 4.70 -4.22 22.24
C CYS A 329 4.02 -4.19 20.87
N ASP A 330 3.12 -5.13 20.57
CA ASP A 330 2.33 -5.11 19.33
C ASP A 330 1.32 -3.95 19.32
N TYR A 331 1.01 -3.45 18.12
CA TYR A 331 0.13 -2.31 17.95
C TYR A 331 -1.30 -2.73 17.60
N ILE A 332 -2.26 -2.05 18.21
CA ILE A 332 -3.70 -2.23 18.00
C ILE A 332 -4.30 -0.89 17.55
N PRO A 333 -5.11 -0.87 16.46
CA PRO A 333 -5.76 0.35 16.03
C PRO A 333 -6.92 0.69 16.97
N VAL A 334 -7.16 1.97 17.21
CA VAL A 334 -8.24 2.45 18.08
C VAL A 334 -9.12 3.49 17.39
N PRO A 335 -10.46 3.46 17.58
CA PRO A 335 -11.43 4.26 16.86
C PRO A 335 -11.52 5.71 17.36
N VAL A 336 -10.42 6.46 17.31
CA VAL A 336 -10.33 7.82 17.79
C VAL A 336 -10.97 8.82 16.83
N THR A 337 -11.84 9.69 17.31
CA THR A 337 -12.39 10.83 16.57
C THR A 337 -12.22 12.11 17.39
N ILE A 338 -12.58 13.26 16.83
CA ILE A 338 -12.39 14.52 17.54
C ILE A 338 -13.36 14.71 18.72
N ASP A 339 -14.52 14.09 18.68
CA ASP A 339 -15.59 14.24 19.68
C ASP A 339 -16.44 12.97 19.88
N GLY A 340 -15.93 11.80 19.48
CA GLY A 340 -16.62 10.51 19.59
C GLY A 340 -17.71 10.29 18.54
N ARG A 341 -17.71 11.07 17.46
CA ARG A 341 -18.62 10.85 16.31
C ARG A 341 -18.31 9.55 15.57
N LYS A 342 -19.19 9.13 14.64
CA LYS A 342 -18.94 7.98 13.77
C LYS A 342 -17.67 8.21 12.95
N ASN A 343 -16.79 7.22 12.91
CA ASN A 343 -15.59 7.24 12.09
C ASN A 343 -15.82 6.55 10.72
N GLN A 344 -14.92 6.80 9.78
CA GLN A 344 -14.88 6.22 8.45
C GLN A 344 -13.54 5.51 8.18
N TRP A 345 -12.92 5.00 9.23
CA TRP A 345 -11.52 4.59 9.25
C TRP A 345 -11.15 3.45 8.31
N HIS A 346 -12.01 2.43 8.22
CA HIS A 346 -11.68 1.21 7.50
C HIS A 346 -12.33 1.12 6.12
N ASN A 347 -12.37 2.23 5.44
CA ASN A 347 -12.90 2.30 4.11
C ASN A 347 -11.85 1.95 3.05
N SER A 348 -11.27 0.76 3.16
CA SER A 348 -10.14 0.34 2.35
C SER A 348 -10.48 -0.68 1.27
N GLY A 349 -11.69 -1.23 1.27
CA GLY A 349 -12.09 -2.25 0.29
C GLY A 349 -12.56 -1.65 -1.03
N GLY A 350 -12.23 -2.32 -2.14
CA GLY A 350 -12.84 -2.10 -3.45
C GLY A 350 -12.75 -0.71 -4.05
N VAL A 351 -11.74 0.09 -3.69
CA VAL A 351 -11.58 1.46 -4.18
C VAL A 351 -10.57 1.53 -5.31
N LEU A 352 -11.04 1.93 -6.50
CA LEU A 352 -10.20 2.04 -7.69
C LEU A 352 -9.21 3.20 -7.58
N ASN A 353 -7.91 2.89 -7.63
CA ASN A 353 -6.86 3.87 -7.86
C ASN A 353 -6.62 4.02 -9.36
N SER A 354 -7.09 5.11 -9.97
CA SER A 354 -6.89 5.37 -11.39
C SER A 354 -5.54 6.02 -11.72
N GLY A 355 -4.77 6.43 -10.72
CA GLY A 355 -3.54 7.22 -10.92
C GLY A 355 -2.28 6.39 -11.20
N ASP A 356 -2.30 5.09 -10.89
CA ASP A 356 -1.16 4.18 -11.06
C ASP A 356 -1.63 2.74 -11.25
N GLY A 357 -0.75 1.90 -11.76
CA GLY A 357 -1.01 0.48 -11.97
C GLY A 357 0.10 -0.22 -12.74
N LEU A 358 -0.07 -1.51 -12.97
CA LEU A 358 0.83 -2.28 -13.82
C LEU A 358 0.61 -1.90 -15.29
N ALA A 359 1.64 -1.40 -15.92
CA ALA A 359 1.67 -1.11 -17.35
C ALA A 359 2.62 -2.04 -18.10
N ILE A 360 2.37 -2.24 -19.40
CA ILE A 360 3.29 -2.87 -20.34
C ILE A 360 3.96 -1.76 -21.13
N THR A 361 5.27 -1.84 -21.28
CA THR A 361 6.01 -0.81 -21.99
C THR A 361 6.10 -1.10 -23.49
N LYS A 362 6.43 -0.07 -24.25
CA LYS A 362 6.65 -0.19 -25.71
C LYS A 362 7.84 -1.09 -26.09
N ASP A 363 8.75 -1.34 -25.14
CA ASP A 363 9.93 -2.19 -25.35
C ASP A 363 9.64 -3.67 -25.08
N CYS A 364 8.43 -4.01 -24.61
CA CYS A 364 8.01 -5.40 -24.47
C CYS A 364 7.86 -6.08 -25.84
N ASP A 365 8.70 -7.08 -26.09
CA ASP A 365 8.75 -7.80 -27.36
C ASP A 365 7.49 -8.65 -27.66
N ASP A 366 6.69 -8.99 -26.63
CA ASP A 366 5.53 -9.88 -26.75
C ASP A 366 4.43 -9.51 -25.75
N VAL A 367 3.71 -8.47 -26.13
CA VAL A 367 2.60 -7.92 -25.32
C VAL A 367 1.50 -8.95 -25.07
N GLU A 368 1.22 -9.85 -26.05
CA GLU A 368 0.17 -10.85 -25.90
C GLU A 368 0.57 -11.92 -24.87
N ALA A 369 1.82 -12.36 -24.84
CA ALA A 369 2.30 -13.30 -23.82
C ALA A 369 2.40 -12.62 -22.44
N ALA A 370 2.77 -11.33 -22.39
CA ALA A 370 2.78 -10.56 -21.14
C ALA A 370 1.38 -10.44 -20.54
N LEU A 371 0.36 -10.12 -21.34
CA LEU A 371 -1.04 -10.05 -20.91
C LEU A 371 -1.62 -11.41 -20.55
N GLN A 372 -1.25 -12.47 -21.28
CA GLN A 372 -1.65 -13.83 -20.91
C GLN A 372 -1.12 -14.19 -19.53
N PHE A 373 0.12 -13.82 -19.21
CA PHE A 373 0.67 -14.04 -17.88
C PHE A 373 -0.12 -13.28 -16.79
N VAL A 374 -0.48 -12.02 -17.04
CA VAL A 374 -1.33 -11.24 -16.09
C VAL A 374 -2.69 -11.91 -15.91
N ASP A 375 -3.32 -12.38 -17.00
CA ASP A 375 -4.60 -13.11 -16.96
C ASP A 375 -4.49 -14.41 -16.15
N ASP A 376 -3.41 -15.16 -16.35
CA ASP A 376 -3.12 -16.39 -15.62
C ASP A 376 -2.92 -16.13 -14.11
N LEU A 377 -2.23 -15.03 -13.74
CA LEU A 377 -2.03 -14.62 -12.34
C LEU A 377 -3.34 -14.27 -11.62
N LEU A 378 -4.37 -13.87 -12.36
CA LEU A 378 -5.71 -13.57 -11.85
C LEU A 378 -6.63 -14.80 -11.80
N SER A 379 -6.23 -15.95 -12.36
CA SER A 379 -6.96 -17.19 -12.16
C SER A 379 -6.89 -17.63 -10.69
N GLU A 380 -7.97 -18.20 -10.15
CA GLU A 380 -8.01 -18.60 -8.73
C GLU A 380 -6.90 -19.59 -8.37
N GLU A 381 -6.58 -20.52 -9.28
CA GLU A 381 -5.50 -21.49 -9.06
C GLU A 381 -4.14 -20.82 -8.82
N ILE A 382 -3.77 -19.88 -9.70
CA ILE A 382 -2.48 -19.19 -9.57
C ILE A 382 -2.52 -18.15 -8.45
N HIS A 383 -3.65 -17.46 -8.27
CA HIS A 383 -3.83 -16.51 -7.18
C HIS A 383 -3.66 -17.19 -5.81
N ASN A 384 -4.23 -18.40 -5.63
CA ASN A 384 -4.04 -19.18 -4.41
C ASN A 384 -2.56 -19.58 -4.21
N LEU A 385 -1.84 -19.97 -5.27
CA LEU A 385 -0.40 -20.22 -5.17
C LEU A 385 0.37 -18.96 -4.73
N ARG A 386 -0.02 -17.78 -5.22
CA ARG A 386 0.63 -16.51 -4.87
C ARG A 386 0.47 -16.14 -3.41
N PHE A 387 -0.69 -16.42 -2.80
CA PHE A 387 -1.02 -15.90 -1.46
C PHE A 387 -1.17 -16.99 -0.39
N TRP A 388 -1.79 -18.11 -0.70
CA TRP A 388 -1.89 -19.24 0.22
C TRP A 388 -0.68 -20.16 0.14
N GLY A 389 -0.03 -20.26 -1.04
CA GLY A 389 1.07 -21.18 -1.30
C GLY A 389 0.60 -22.55 -1.77
N VAL A 390 1.35 -23.58 -1.43
CA VAL A 390 1.11 -24.98 -1.83
C VAL A 390 0.26 -25.71 -0.79
N GLU A 391 -0.89 -26.27 -1.21
CA GLU A 391 -1.75 -27.06 -0.33
C GLU A 391 -0.98 -28.25 0.29
N GLY A 392 -1.15 -28.46 1.58
CA GLY A 392 -0.47 -29.50 2.35
C GLY A 392 0.94 -29.10 2.82
N GLU A 393 1.58 -28.12 2.19
CA GLU A 393 2.87 -27.58 2.60
C GLU A 393 2.72 -26.24 3.32
N ASP A 394 2.08 -25.24 2.69
CA ASP A 394 1.94 -23.89 3.23
C ASP A 394 0.63 -23.69 3.98
N TYR A 395 -0.42 -24.38 3.57
CA TYR A 395 -1.72 -24.35 4.22
C TYR A 395 -2.41 -25.70 4.15
N GLN A 396 -3.49 -25.84 4.91
CA GLN A 396 -4.34 -27.02 4.99
C GLN A 396 -5.77 -26.67 4.65
N VAL A 397 -6.56 -27.67 4.26
CA VAL A 397 -8.01 -27.57 4.13
C VAL A 397 -8.65 -28.40 5.25
N GLY A 398 -9.48 -27.76 6.07
CA GLY A 398 -10.18 -28.41 7.19
C GLY A 398 -11.33 -29.28 6.74
N ASP A 399 -11.88 -30.08 7.67
CA ASP A 399 -13.08 -30.91 7.42
C ASP A 399 -14.31 -30.05 7.07
N ASP A 400 -14.30 -28.77 7.45
CA ASP A 400 -15.31 -27.75 7.14
C ASP A 400 -15.06 -27.03 5.79
N GLY A 401 -13.97 -27.39 5.10
CA GLY A 401 -13.56 -26.78 3.84
C GLY A 401 -12.77 -25.47 3.99
N LEU A 402 -12.56 -24.99 5.23
CA LEU A 402 -11.82 -23.73 5.43
C LEU A 402 -10.32 -23.92 5.26
N PHE A 403 -9.69 -22.97 4.59
CA PHE A 403 -8.24 -22.86 4.52
C PHE A 403 -7.70 -22.36 5.86
N TYR A 404 -6.64 -22.98 6.33
CA TYR A 404 -5.94 -22.57 7.54
C TYR A 404 -4.48 -22.96 7.48
N ARG A 405 -3.65 -22.33 8.32
CA ARG A 405 -2.26 -22.71 8.56
C ARG A 405 -2.12 -23.29 9.95
N THR A 406 -1.30 -24.32 10.07
CA THR A 406 -0.84 -24.78 11.40
C THR A 406 0.10 -23.74 12.00
N LYS A 407 0.36 -23.83 13.29
CA LYS A 407 1.32 -22.94 13.97
C LYS A 407 2.71 -23.00 13.32
N GLU A 408 3.13 -24.19 12.91
CA GLU A 408 4.41 -24.43 12.24
C GLU A 408 4.44 -23.79 10.85
N GLN A 409 3.35 -23.91 10.07
CA GLN A 409 3.23 -23.29 8.75
C GLN A 409 3.24 -21.77 8.86
N ARG A 410 2.53 -21.17 9.82
CA ARG A 410 2.58 -19.73 10.08
C ARG A 410 3.98 -19.25 10.48
N ALA A 411 4.65 -19.98 11.36
CA ALA A 411 6.01 -19.64 11.78
C ALA A 411 6.98 -19.69 10.58
N LYS A 412 6.89 -20.73 9.76
CA LYS A 412 7.71 -20.90 8.54
C LYS A 412 7.45 -19.78 7.53
N ALA A 413 6.18 -19.44 7.29
CA ALA A 413 5.80 -18.36 6.37
C ALA A 413 6.26 -16.96 6.84
N ALA A 414 6.59 -16.77 8.11
CA ALA A 414 7.13 -15.53 8.65
C ALA A 414 8.66 -15.40 8.46
N GLU A 415 9.37 -16.50 8.19
CA GLU A 415 10.83 -16.52 8.06
C GLU A 415 11.27 -15.83 6.75
N THR A 416 12.20 -14.88 6.84
CA THR A 416 12.71 -14.13 5.68
C THR A 416 13.31 -15.02 4.61
N ASP A 417 14.14 -15.99 5.01
CA ASP A 417 14.78 -16.92 4.09
C ASP A 417 13.77 -17.82 3.37
N TYR A 418 12.70 -18.23 4.09
CA TYR A 418 11.62 -18.99 3.50
C TYR A 418 10.82 -18.15 2.50
N LYS A 419 10.48 -16.91 2.85
CA LYS A 419 9.82 -15.99 1.92
C LYS A 419 10.62 -15.83 0.62
N ALA A 420 11.93 -15.61 0.71
CA ALA A 420 12.79 -15.40 -0.45
C ALA A 420 12.94 -16.67 -1.33
N SER A 421 13.03 -17.86 -0.72
CA SER A 421 13.31 -19.12 -1.43
C SER A 421 12.06 -19.91 -1.83
N HIS A 422 10.90 -19.64 -1.24
CA HIS A 422 9.70 -20.44 -1.44
C HIS A 422 8.49 -19.62 -1.90
N ALA A 423 8.12 -18.53 -1.21
CA ALA A 423 6.91 -17.77 -1.51
C ALA A 423 7.10 -16.78 -2.67
N CYS A 424 6.12 -16.72 -3.57
CA CYS A 424 6.14 -15.80 -4.70
C CYS A 424 4.76 -15.17 -4.90
N SER A 425 4.53 -14.02 -4.27
CA SER A 425 3.24 -13.33 -4.41
C SER A 425 3.11 -12.53 -5.70
N TYR A 426 4.20 -12.17 -6.37
CA TYR A 426 4.18 -11.16 -7.44
C TYR A 426 3.34 -9.95 -7.01
N SER A 427 3.69 -9.38 -5.84
CA SER A 427 2.84 -8.48 -5.08
C SER A 427 2.41 -7.21 -5.81
N TYR A 428 3.17 -6.79 -6.82
CA TYR A 428 2.87 -5.62 -7.66
C TYR A 428 2.23 -5.96 -9.02
N PHE A 429 1.85 -7.22 -9.22
CA PHE A 429 0.95 -7.61 -10.29
C PHE A 429 -0.51 -7.56 -9.81
N PRO A 430 -1.49 -7.36 -10.70
CA PRO A 430 -2.90 -7.33 -10.36
C PRO A 430 -3.30 -8.50 -9.48
N GLN A 431 -4.08 -8.21 -8.44
CA GLN A 431 -4.50 -9.13 -7.41
C GLN A 431 -5.87 -8.70 -6.85
N TYR A 432 -6.54 -9.56 -6.14
CA TYR A 432 -7.82 -9.25 -5.52
C TYR A 432 -7.88 -9.78 -4.09
N ASP A 433 -8.66 -9.11 -3.27
CA ASP A 433 -9.12 -9.57 -1.97
C ASP A 433 -10.54 -10.15 -2.11
N GLY A 434 -11.16 -10.56 -1.01
CA GLY A 434 -12.52 -11.06 -0.99
C GLY A 434 -12.60 -12.57 -0.91
N THR A 435 -13.53 -13.17 -1.66
CA THR A 435 -13.95 -14.57 -1.51
C THR A 435 -13.55 -15.41 -2.71
N CYS A 436 -13.00 -16.61 -2.49
CA CYS A 436 -12.78 -17.63 -3.52
C CYS A 436 -14.09 -18.07 -4.20
N ASP A 437 -14.00 -18.77 -5.34
CA ASP A 437 -15.16 -19.27 -6.09
C ASP A 437 -16.01 -20.27 -5.29
N ASP A 438 -15.45 -20.86 -4.23
CA ASP A 438 -16.20 -21.71 -3.29
C ASP A 438 -17.20 -20.94 -2.41
N GLY A 439 -17.16 -19.59 -2.40
CA GLY A 439 -17.98 -18.72 -1.59
C GLY A 439 -17.72 -18.81 -0.07
N LEU A 440 -16.64 -19.49 0.32
CA LEU A 440 -16.33 -19.81 1.71
C LEU A 440 -14.99 -19.20 2.15
N ASN A 441 -13.93 -19.48 1.38
CA ASN A 441 -12.58 -19.09 1.72
C ASN A 441 -12.24 -17.66 1.28
N ALA A 442 -11.43 -16.97 2.07
CA ALA A 442 -10.83 -15.73 1.63
C ALA A 442 -9.73 -16.01 0.59
N THR A 443 -9.59 -15.12 -0.37
CA THR A 443 -8.57 -15.20 -1.43
C THR A 443 -7.13 -15.06 -0.90
N LYS A 444 -7.00 -14.52 0.31
CA LYS A 444 -5.71 -14.35 1.02
C LYS A 444 -5.84 -14.74 2.49
N PRO A 445 -4.76 -15.24 3.12
CA PRO A 445 -4.76 -15.58 4.55
C PRO A 445 -5.19 -14.41 5.45
N SER A 446 -4.80 -13.18 5.10
CA SER A 446 -5.14 -11.96 5.85
C SER A 446 -6.63 -11.62 5.86
N GLY A 447 -7.41 -12.13 4.91
CA GLY A 447 -8.86 -11.97 4.85
C GLY A 447 -9.65 -13.09 5.53
N GLN A 448 -9.00 -14.18 5.95
CA GLN A 448 -9.64 -15.30 6.63
C GLN A 448 -9.67 -15.02 8.15
N ALA A 449 -10.82 -14.62 8.71
CA ALA A 449 -10.92 -14.13 10.09
C ALA A 449 -10.28 -15.09 11.11
N LYS A 450 -10.59 -16.39 11.01
CA LYS A 450 -9.99 -17.38 11.91
C LYS A 450 -8.46 -17.50 11.74
N GLU A 451 -7.96 -17.49 10.52
CA GLU A 451 -6.51 -17.56 10.25
C GLU A 451 -5.81 -16.28 10.72
N PHE A 452 -6.45 -15.13 10.50
CA PHE A 452 -6.00 -13.85 11.00
C PHE A 452 -5.89 -13.85 12.52
N PHE A 453 -6.97 -14.22 13.23
CA PHE A 453 -6.99 -14.27 14.70
C PHE A 453 -5.97 -15.29 15.24
N ASP A 454 -5.91 -16.49 14.68
CA ASP A 454 -4.94 -17.52 15.08
C ASP A 454 -3.48 -17.06 14.87
N GLY A 455 -3.23 -16.20 13.89
CA GLY A 455 -1.93 -15.61 13.57
C GLY A 455 -1.48 -14.48 14.50
N LEU A 456 -2.42 -13.83 15.21
CA LEU A 456 -2.10 -12.75 16.13
C LEU A 456 -1.23 -13.24 17.29
N ASN A 457 -0.45 -12.35 17.87
CA ASN A 457 0.31 -12.61 19.08
C ASN A 457 -0.62 -12.61 20.31
N ASP A 458 -0.17 -13.23 21.40
CA ASP A 458 -1.01 -13.48 22.58
C ASP A 458 -1.48 -12.19 23.27
N ASP A 459 -0.71 -11.12 23.22
CA ASP A 459 -1.06 -9.81 23.78
C ASP A 459 -2.21 -9.12 22.99
N VAL A 460 -2.17 -9.21 21.65
CA VAL A 460 -3.24 -8.71 20.78
C VAL A 460 -4.51 -9.54 20.96
N LYS A 461 -4.40 -10.87 20.99
CA LYS A 461 -5.52 -11.77 21.26
C LYS A 461 -6.21 -11.44 22.57
N LYS A 462 -5.42 -11.21 23.63
CA LYS A 462 -5.94 -10.85 24.94
C LYS A 462 -6.70 -9.53 24.93
N ALA A 463 -6.20 -8.54 24.18
CA ALA A 463 -6.90 -7.27 24.01
C ALA A 463 -8.20 -7.46 23.21
N PHE A 464 -8.16 -8.22 22.12
CA PHE A 464 -9.33 -8.50 21.29
C PHE A 464 -10.43 -9.25 22.07
N GLU A 465 -10.06 -10.27 22.85
CA GLU A 465 -10.98 -10.95 23.77
C GLU A 465 -11.62 -9.99 24.77
N ALA A 466 -10.85 -9.03 25.31
CA ALA A 466 -11.36 -8.04 26.26
C ALA A 466 -12.36 -7.05 25.60
N TYR A 467 -12.13 -6.68 24.34
CA TYR A 467 -13.03 -5.83 23.57
C TYR A 467 -14.18 -6.59 22.90
N GLY A 468 -14.09 -7.94 22.81
CA GLY A 468 -15.10 -8.81 22.16
C GLY A 468 -15.07 -8.72 20.65
N VAL A 469 -13.88 -8.59 20.06
CA VAL A 469 -13.61 -8.51 18.61
C VAL A 469 -12.61 -9.57 18.17
N GLU A 470 -12.56 -9.88 16.88
CA GLU A 470 -11.61 -10.84 16.30
C GLU A 470 -10.68 -10.21 15.24
N THR A 471 -11.01 -8.99 14.76
CA THR A 471 -10.26 -8.33 13.68
C THR A 471 -9.99 -6.85 13.99
N TYR A 472 -9.03 -6.25 13.28
CA TYR A 472 -8.80 -4.80 13.37
C TYR A 472 -9.98 -3.98 12.85
N VAL A 473 -10.65 -4.49 11.82
CA VAL A 473 -11.85 -3.84 11.27
C VAL A 473 -12.98 -3.80 12.30
N GLU A 474 -13.20 -4.90 13.04
CA GLU A 474 -14.18 -4.92 14.14
C GLU A 474 -13.77 -3.98 15.27
N MET A 475 -12.46 -3.87 15.58
CA MET A 475 -11.95 -2.94 16.60
C MET A 475 -12.25 -1.49 16.24
N LEU A 476 -12.14 -1.12 14.97
CA LEU A 476 -12.42 0.24 14.49
C LEU A 476 -13.93 0.50 14.29
N GLY A 477 -14.74 -0.53 14.15
CA GLY A 477 -16.17 -0.44 13.88
C GLY A 477 -16.48 -0.33 12.39
N THR A 478 -17.77 -0.32 12.07
CA THR A 478 -18.25 -0.29 10.68
C THR A 478 -18.23 1.11 10.10
N ASN A 479 -17.88 1.23 8.83
CA ASN A 479 -17.95 2.45 8.03
C ASN A 479 -19.02 2.33 6.94
N GLU A 480 -19.23 3.43 6.24
CA GLU A 480 -20.00 3.48 5.00
C GLU A 480 -19.04 3.72 3.84
N ALA A 481 -19.24 3.01 2.73
CA ALA A 481 -18.46 3.26 1.53
C ALA A 481 -18.66 4.71 1.06
N PRO A 482 -17.59 5.44 0.70
CA PRO A 482 -17.75 6.74 0.07
C PRO A 482 -18.41 6.57 -1.31
N GLY A 483 -18.88 7.66 -1.89
CA GLY A 483 -19.50 7.59 -3.21
C GLY A 483 -18.48 7.28 -4.33
N ALA A 484 -18.97 7.12 -5.55
CA ALA A 484 -18.17 6.86 -6.74
C ALA A 484 -17.10 7.94 -7.06
N TRP A 485 -17.09 9.04 -6.34
CA TRP A 485 -16.08 10.10 -6.42
C TRP A 485 -14.74 9.71 -5.77
N TYR A 486 -14.75 8.82 -4.79
CA TYR A 486 -13.56 8.46 -4.01
C TYR A 486 -12.66 7.46 -4.78
N PRO A 487 -11.33 7.52 -4.63
CA PRO A 487 -10.56 8.51 -3.87
C PRO A 487 -10.16 9.72 -4.74
N MET A 488 -10.19 10.92 -4.16
CA MET A 488 -9.75 12.13 -4.84
C MET A 488 -8.23 12.26 -4.92
N TRP A 489 -7.48 11.63 -3.98
CA TRP A 489 -6.01 11.62 -4.01
C TRP A 489 -5.47 10.99 -5.30
N SER A 490 -6.16 10.04 -5.91
CA SER A 490 -5.74 9.44 -7.17
C SER A 490 -5.73 10.44 -8.34
N PHE A 491 -6.49 11.52 -8.23
CA PHE A 491 -6.48 12.63 -9.18
C PHE A 491 -5.43 13.68 -8.79
N SER A 492 -5.41 14.11 -7.52
CA SER A 492 -4.51 15.18 -7.09
C SER A 492 -3.02 14.81 -7.13
N ASN A 493 -2.69 13.54 -6.94
CA ASN A 493 -1.30 13.06 -7.04
C ASN A 493 -0.73 13.19 -8.48
N ASN A 494 -1.61 13.27 -9.48
CA ASN A 494 -1.23 13.47 -10.87
C ASN A 494 -1.29 14.95 -11.32
N PHE A 495 -1.50 15.88 -10.41
CA PHE A 495 -1.49 17.30 -10.73
C PHE A 495 -0.10 17.75 -11.18
N THR A 496 -0.09 18.47 -12.30
CA THR A 496 1.10 19.16 -12.80
C THR A 496 0.98 20.66 -12.59
N THR A 497 2.05 21.40 -12.69
CA THR A 497 2.07 22.86 -12.56
C THR A 497 1.50 23.59 -13.78
N ASP A 498 0.89 22.89 -14.72
CA ASP A 498 0.31 23.44 -15.94
C ASP A 498 -1.07 24.08 -15.70
N THR A 499 -1.73 23.75 -14.59
CA THR A 499 -3.00 24.31 -14.17
C THR A 499 -2.85 25.22 -12.95
N GLU A 500 -3.85 26.10 -12.71
CA GLU A 500 -3.87 26.94 -11.51
C GLU A 500 -4.03 26.08 -10.24
N GLY A 501 -4.84 25.01 -10.30
CA GLY A 501 -5.03 24.06 -9.21
C GLY A 501 -3.77 23.27 -8.91
N GLY A 502 -3.07 22.78 -9.93
CA GLY A 502 -1.81 22.07 -9.77
C GLY A 502 -0.69 22.95 -9.20
N MET A 503 -0.59 24.21 -9.66
CA MET A 503 0.32 25.19 -9.04
C MET A 503 -0.02 25.46 -7.57
N ALA A 504 -1.32 25.53 -7.24
CA ALA A 504 -1.78 25.72 -5.86
C ALA A 504 -1.45 24.49 -5.01
N TRP A 505 -1.71 23.28 -5.51
CA TRP A 505 -1.41 22.00 -4.83
C TRP A 505 0.06 21.88 -4.45
N THR A 506 0.97 22.11 -5.40
CA THR A 506 2.42 22.08 -5.16
C THR A 506 2.82 23.07 -4.03
N LYS A 507 2.33 24.33 -4.10
CA LYS A 507 2.64 25.33 -3.07
C LYS A 507 2.01 25.01 -1.72
N ILE A 508 0.82 24.42 -1.70
CA ILE A 508 0.16 23.96 -0.46
C ILE A 508 1.03 22.90 0.20
N GLY A 509 1.51 21.90 -0.54
CA GLY A 509 2.43 20.88 -0.05
C GLY A 509 3.69 21.49 0.57
N GLU A 510 4.37 22.40 -0.15
CA GLU A 510 5.56 23.09 0.36
C GLU A 510 5.28 23.83 1.68
N VAL A 511 4.18 24.58 1.76
CA VAL A 511 3.80 25.34 2.97
C VAL A 511 3.44 24.42 4.13
N LYS A 512 2.73 23.32 3.87
CA LYS A 512 2.38 22.32 4.90
C LYS A 512 3.66 21.67 5.46
N HIS A 513 4.53 21.18 4.60
CA HIS A 513 5.77 20.51 5.00
C HIS A 513 6.72 21.46 5.77
N GLU A 514 6.80 22.73 5.38
CA GLU A 514 7.62 23.70 6.09
C GLU A 514 7.03 24.11 7.44
N GLN A 515 5.71 24.35 7.51
CA GLN A 515 5.13 25.10 8.63
C GLN A 515 4.38 24.26 9.64
N LEU A 516 3.75 23.11 9.27
CA LEU A 516 3.04 22.27 10.24
C LEU A 516 3.95 21.74 11.36
N PRO A 517 5.19 21.28 11.10
CA PRO A 517 6.12 20.97 12.18
C PRO A 517 6.39 22.15 13.12
N GLN A 518 6.52 23.36 12.57
CA GLN A 518 6.74 24.57 13.34
C GLN A 518 5.53 24.92 14.21
N VAL A 519 4.30 24.68 13.71
CA VAL A 519 3.07 24.84 14.47
C VAL A 519 3.05 23.90 15.66
N VAL A 520 3.38 22.61 15.47
CA VAL A 520 3.41 21.63 16.55
C VAL A 520 4.48 21.98 17.59
N MET A 521 5.66 22.41 17.17
CA MET A 521 6.77 22.74 18.09
C MET A 521 6.65 24.14 18.74
N ALA A 522 5.73 24.97 18.30
CA ALA A 522 5.64 26.37 18.72
C ALA A 522 5.34 26.54 20.21
N LYS A 523 5.95 27.54 20.84
CA LYS A 523 5.59 27.98 22.20
C LYS A 523 4.28 28.76 22.26
N ASP A 524 3.89 29.40 21.16
CA ASP A 524 2.68 30.16 20.98
C ASP A 524 1.94 29.60 19.76
N PHE A 525 1.04 28.67 20.03
CA PHE A 525 0.27 27.98 19.00
C PHE A 525 -0.53 28.96 18.14
N ASP A 526 -1.27 29.89 18.75
CA ASP A 526 -2.19 30.77 18.03
C ASP A 526 -1.44 31.64 17.01
N LYS A 527 -0.24 32.11 17.41
CA LYS A 527 0.61 32.89 16.50
C LYS A 527 1.16 32.05 15.35
N ALA A 528 1.64 30.84 15.65
CA ALA A 528 2.19 29.93 14.65
C ALA A 528 1.11 29.47 13.66
N TRP A 529 -0.06 29.08 14.19
CA TRP A 529 -1.21 28.69 13.38
C TRP A 529 -1.66 29.82 12.45
N LYS A 530 -1.73 31.04 12.99
CA LYS A 530 -2.06 32.20 12.14
C LYS A 530 -1.04 32.41 11.02
N THR A 531 0.24 32.24 11.30
CA THR A 531 1.30 32.38 10.27
C THR A 531 1.15 31.34 9.19
N TYR A 532 0.91 30.07 9.59
CA TYR A 532 0.63 28.97 8.67
C TYR A 532 -0.61 29.26 7.80
N MET A 533 -1.72 29.68 8.41
CA MET A 533 -2.96 29.95 7.68
C MET A 533 -2.84 31.15 6.72
N ASP A 534 -2.04 32.16 7.07
CA ASP A 534 -1.76 33.28 6.18
C ASP A 534 -0.96 32.81 4.94
N ALA A 535 0.04 31.93 5.13
CA ALA A 535 0.82 31.33 4.06
C ALA A 535 -0.02 30.36 3.20
N TYR A 536 -0.81 29.49 3.83
CA TYR A 536 -1.71 28.56 3.16
C TYR A 536 -2.70 29.27 2.23
N LYS A 537 -3.36 30.31 2.72
CA LYS A 537 -4.29 31.12 1.91
C LYS A 537 -3.61 31.83 0.73
N ALA A 538 -2.33 32.18 0.87
CA ALA A 538 -1.57 32.77 -0.22
C ALA A 538 -1.25 31.78 -1.36
N CYS A 539 -1.40 30.47 -1.14
CA CYS A 539 -1.23 29.43 -2.16
C CYS A 539 -2.41 29.32 -3.14
N ASN A 540 -3.49 30.07 -2.95
CA ASN A 540 -4.72 30.02 -3.77
C ASN A 540 -5.45 28.66 -3.69
N PRO A 541 -5.78 28.14 -2.47
CA PRO A 541 -6.43 26.84 -2.32
C PRO A 541 -7.76 26.73 -3.08
N ASP A 542 -8.47 27.81 -3.32
CA ASP A 542 -9.73 27.83 -4.08
C ASP A 542 -9.55 27.28 -5.51
N ALA A 543 -8.40 27.53 -6.15
CA ALA A 543 -8.12 26.98 -7.48
C ALA A 543 -8.00 25.46 -7.43
N PHE A 544 -7.26 24.92 -6.44
CA PHE A 544 -7.13 23.49 -6.22
C PHE A 544 -8.48 22.84 -5.94
N LEU A 545 -9.26 23.36 -4.99
CA LEU A 545 -10.57 22.83 -4.63
C LEU A 545 -11.58 22.90 -5.79
N SER A 546 -11.48 23.90 -6.66
CA SER A 546 -12.32 24.01 -7.85
C SER A 546 -12.03 22.92 -8.88
N GLU A 547 -10.76 22.54 -9.07
CA GLU A 547 -10.39 21.44 -9.96
C GLU A 547 -10.81 20.10 -9.37
N LEU A 548 -10.67 19.89 -8.06
CA LEU A 548 -11.22 18.71 -7.39
C LEU A 548 -12.75 18.61 -7.54
N GLN A 549 -13.48 19.72 -7.39
CA GLN A 549 -14.92 19.73 -7.59
C GLN A 549 -15.29 19.34 -9.03
N ALA A 550 -14.56 19.85 -10.03
CA ALA A 550 -14.81 19.50 -11.42
C ALA A 550 -14.57 18.00 -11.70
N GLU A 551 -13.53 17.43 -11.10
CA GLU A 551 -13.28 15.98 -11.20
C GLU A 551 -14.34 15.16 -10.47
N LEU A 552 -14.74 15.57 -9.27
CA LEU A 552 -15.85 14.94 -8.54
C LEU A 552 -17.12 14.92 -9.39
N ASP A 553 -17.52 16.08 -9.95
CA ASP A 553 -18.71 16.20 -10.79
C ASP A 553 -18.63 15.30 -12.03
N LYS A 554 -17.43 15.17 -12.62
CA LYS A 554 -17.16 14.25 -13.74
C LYS A 554 -17.36 12.81 -13.31
N ARG A 555 -16.73 12.35 -12.21
CA ARG A 555 -16.85 10.98 -11.70
C ARG A 555 -18.30 10.61 -11.38
N MET A 556 -19.03 11.48 -10.69
CA MET A 556 -20.45 11.26 -10.37
C MET A 556 -21.32 11.20 -11.63
N LYS A 557 -21.05 12.05 -12.61
CA LYS A 557 -21.77 12.01 -13.90
C LYS A 557 -21.45 10.73 -14.67
N ASP A 558 -20.22 10.26 -14.62
CA ASP A 558 -19.81 9.03 -15.31
C ASP A 558 -20.41 7.82 -14.61
N ALA A 559 -20.42 7.77 -13.29
CA ALA A 559 -21.11 6.74 -12.52
C ALA A 559 -22.60 6.62 -12.88
N ALA A 560 -23.30 7.74 -13.00
CA ALA A 560 -24.71 7.79 -13.36
C ALA A 560 -25.07 7.21 -14.75
N LYS A 561 -24.07 6.86 -15.59
CA LYS A 561 -24.32 6.18 -16.87
C LYS A 561 -24.56 4.68 -16.68
N TYR A 562 -24.17 4.13 -15.54
CA TYR A 562 -24.22 2.70 -15.23
C TYR A 562 -25.28 2.33 -14.18
N GLU A 563 -25.93 3.34 -13.54
CA GLU A 563 -27.11 3.19 -12.69
C GLU A 563 -28.41 3.04 -13.52
#